data_7a98828669c9d5cf343d58e0cac85792
#
_entry.id   7a98828669c9d5cf343d58e0cac85792
#
_cell.length_a   1.000
_cell.length_b   1.000
_cell.length_c   1.000
_cell.angle_alpha   90.00
_cell.angle_beta   90.00
_cell.angle_gamma   90.00
#
_symmetry.space_group_name_H-M   'P 1'
#
loop_
_entity.id
_entity.type
_entity.pdbx_description
1 polymer ?
#
loop_
_entity_poly.entity_id
_entity_poly.type
_entity_poly.pdbx_seq_one_letter_code
_entity_poly.pdbx_strand_id
1 'polypeptide(L)'
;NSVLNNFYVYICILEVNSFIMRSISFAYMTQKLIFKRQRIFTELRICYRQLSRSFSSCTEDDDDEMSKIGINGFGRIGRLVLRASLERGAQVVAINDPFIGLDYMVYMFKYDSTHGRFKGEVKAENGCLVVNGNKIAVFSEREPKAIPWGKAGAEYVVESTGVFTTIEKASAHLEGGAKKVIISAPSADAPMFVVGVNLDAYDPSYKVISNASCTTNCLAPLAKVVHDNFEIVEGLMTTVHAITATQKTVDGPSGKLWRDGRGAAQNIIPAATGAAKAVGKVIPALNGKLTGMAFRVPVHNVSVVDLTVRLAKPANYDAIKAKIKEAAEGPMKGILGYTEDDVVSSDFIGDNHSSIFDAKAGIPLNDTFVKLISWYDNEYGYSNRVVDLIKYIQTKDN
;
A
#
# COMPACT_ATOMS: atom_id res chain seq x y z
N ASN A 1 -24.80 77.98 -25.22
CA ASN A 1 -24.69 76.59 -25.75
C ASN A 1 -23.24 76.22 -26.16
N SER A 2 -22.33 77.12 -26.42
CA SER A 2 -20.92 76.76 -26.78
C SER A 2 -19.98 76.48 -25.59
N VAL A 3 -20.27 76.99 -24.41
CA VAL A 3 -19.43 76.80 -23.20
C VAL A 3 -19.72 75.42 -22.57
N LEU A 4 -20.93 74.96 -22.61
CA LEU A 4 -21.31 73.62 -22.09
C LEU A 4 -20.73 72.45 -22.92
N ASN A 5 -20.66 72.61 -24.25
CA ASN A 5 -20.05 71.59 -25.11
C ASN A 5 -18.53 71.46 -24.89
N ASN A 6 -17.83 72.56 -24.65
CA ASN A 6 -16.39 72.48 -24.36
C ASN A 6 -16.09 71.84 -22.99
N PHE A 7 -16.97 71.98 -22.00
CA PHE A 7 -16.80 71.36 -20.68
C PHE A 7 -17.03 69.86 -20.74
N TYR A 8 -17.99 69.40 -21.54
CA TYR A 8 -18.23 67.95 -21.74
C TYR A 8 -17.07 67.24 -22.46
N VAL A 9 -16.51 67.90 -23.48
CA VAL A 9 -15.35 67.36 -24.22
C VAL A 9 -14.11 67.30 -23.31
N TYR A 10 -13.90 68.27 -22.39
CA TYR A 10 -12.78 68.25 -21.45
C TYR A 10 -12.93 67.14 -20.40
N ILE A 11 -14.13 66.88 -19.90
CA ILE A 11 -14.39 65.78 -18.95
C ILE A 11 -14.19 64.43 -19.63
N CYS A 12 -14.67 64.23 -20.85
CA CYS A 12 -14.45 62.98 -21.60
C CYS A 12 -12.96 62.71 -21.88
N ILE A 13 -12.17 63.79 -22.19
CA ILE A 13 -10.71 63.63 -22.41
C ILE A 13 -10.00 63.26 -21.10
N LEU A 14 -10.40 63.80 -19.94
CA LEU A 14 -9.83 63.47 -18.66
C LEU A 14 -10.16 62.06 -18.21
N GLU A 15 -11.38 61.59 -18.45
CA GLU A 15 -11.77 60.20 -18.13
C GLU A 15 -11.09 59.16 -19.05
N VAL A 16 -10.97 59.44 -20.33
CA VAL A 16 -10.24 58.59 -21.27
C VAL A 16 -8.76 58.54 -20.93
N ASN A 17 -8.11 59.67 -20.58
CA ASN A 17 -6.72 59.66 -20.14
C ASN A 17 -6.53 58.93 -18.82
N SER A 18 -7.46 59.06 -17.85
CA SER A 18 -7.42 58.28 -16.59
C SER A 18 -7.57 56.76 -16.85
N PHE A 19 -8.45 56.35 -17.77
CA PHE A 19 -8.64 54.94 -18.15
C PHE A 19 -7.40 54.39 -18.87
N ILE A 20 -6.81 55.15 -19.80
CA ILE A 20 -5.58 54.76 -20.51
C ILE A 20 -4.40 54.62 -19.54
N MET A 21 -4.22 55.57 -18.61
CA MET A 21 -3.15 55.53 -17.62
C MET A 21 -3.30 54.36 -16.64
N ARG A 22 -4.54 54.04 -16.23
CA ARG A 22 -4.83 52.82 -15.43
C ARG A 22 -4.54 51.55 -16.18
N SER A 23 -4.92 51.49 -17.47
CA SER A 23 -4.65 50.33 -18.32
C SER A 23 -3.18 50.09 -18.61
N ILE A 24 -2.41 51.17 -18.83
CA ILE A 24 -0.95 51.12 -19.01
C ILE A 24 -0.25 50.71 -17.70
N SER A 25 -0.70 51.24 -16.55
CA SER A 25 -0.17 50.85 -15.24
C SER A 25 -0.45 49.35 -14.93
N PHE A 26 -1.63 48.86 -15.27
CA PHE A 26 -2.01 47.46 -15.10
C PHE A 26 -1.18 46.55 -16.01
N ALA A 27 -0.98 46.93 -17.28
CA ALA A 27 -0.18 46.19 -18.24
C ALA A 27 1.31 46.13 -17.81
N TYR A 28 1.83 47.26 -17.31
CA TYR A 28 3.20 47.33 -16.80
C TYR A 28 3.42 46.49 -15.52
N MET A 29 2.42 46.48 -14.62
CA MET A 29 2.46 45.63 -13.43
C MET A 29 2.37 44.13 -13.79
N THR A 30 1.51 43.78 -14.75
CA THR A 30 1.36 42.38 -15.24
C THR A 30 2.66 41.89 -15.89
N GLN A 31 3.28 42.74 -16.71
CA GLN A 31 4.54 42.44 -17.36
C GLN A 31 5.69 42.30 -16.35
N LYS A 32 5.78 43.15 -15.32
CA LYS A 32 6.74 42.97 -14.22
C LYS A 32 6.51 41.70 -13.41
N LEU A 33 5.26 41.33 -13.16
CA LEU A 33 4.90 40.07 -12.48
C LEU A 33 5.29 38.83 -13.29
N ILE A 34 5.08 38.88 -14.61
CA ILE A 34 5.48 37.81 -15.53
C ILE A 34 7.01 37.66 -15.56
N PHE A 35 7.76 38.77 -15.68
CA PHE A 35 9.22 38.73 -15.63
C PHE A 35 9.77 38.21 -14.29
N LYS A 36 9.17 38.68 -13.17
CA LYS A 36 9.55 38.22 -11.83
C LYS A 36 9.27 36.73 -11.64
N ARG A 37 8.16 36.25 -12.17
CA ARG A 37 7.78 34.82 -12.15
C ARG A 37 8.73 34.00 -13.01
N GLN A 38 9.08 34.43 -14.22
CA GLN A 38 10.06 33.75 -15.06
C GLN A 38 11.45 33.69 -14.44
N ARG A 39 11.90 34.77 -13.78
CA ARG A 39 13.18 34.79 -13.07
C ARG A 39 13.21 33.86 -11.89
N ILE A 40 12.13 33.78 -11.08
CA ILE A 40 11.98 32.83 -9.98
C ILE A 40 11.99 31.40 -10.51
N PHE A 41 11.28 31.08 -11.60
CA PHE A 41 11.32 29.77 -12.21
C PHE A 41 12.70 29.38 -12.75
N THR A 42 13.45 30.33 -13.26
CA THR A 42 14.83 30.10 -13.74
C THR A 42 15.77 29.83 -12.56
N GLU A 43 15.67 30.61 -11.50
CA GLU A 43 16.48 30.44 -10.28
C GLU A 43 16.12 29.12 -9.55
N LEU A 44 14.82 28.75 -9.50
CA LEU A 44 14.39 27.46 -8.97
C LEU A 44 14.88 26.29 -9.83
N ARG A 45 14.91 26.41 -11.16
CA ARG A 45 15.49 25.39 -12.06
C ARG A 45 17.00 25.26 -11.87
N ILE A 46 17.72 26.36 -11.65
CA ILE A 46 19.17 26.34 -11.38
C ILE A 46 19.42 25.71 -10.01
N CYS A 47 18.67 26.09 -8.99
CA CYS A 47 18.75 25.53 -7.65
C CYS A 47 18.40 24.01 -7.65
N TYR A 48 17.35 23.62 -8.38
CA TYR A 48 17.00 22.21 -8.56
C TYR A 48 18.08 21.42 -9.30
N ARG A 49 18.71 22.00 -10.35
CA ARG A 49 19.85 21.38 -11.05
C ARG A 49 21.12 21.32 -10.19
N GLN A 50 21.35 22.30 -9.32
CA GLN A 50 22.46 22.25 -8.36
C GLN A 50 22.20 21.24 -7.25
N LEU A 51 20.98 21.18 -6.71
CA LEU A 51 20.56 20.17 -5.74
C LEU A 51 20.61 18.76 -6.37
N SER A 52 20.13 18.57 -7.60
CA SER A 52 20.21 17.26 -8.28
C SER A 52 21.66 16.85 -8.58
N ARG A 53 22.57 17.81 -8.85
CA ARG A 53 24.01 17.52 -9.01
C ARG A 53 24.68 17.23 -7.66
N SER A 54 24.30 17.89 -6.57
CA SER A 54 24.79 17.56 -5.22
C SER A 54 24.27 16.22 -4.72
N PHE A 55 23.03 15.84 -5.09
CA PHE A 55 22.52 14.50 -4.82
C PHE A 55 23.19 13.42 -5.69
N SER A 56 23.59 13.76 -6.93
CA SER A 56 24.29 12.84 -7.82
C SER A 56 25.77 12.60 -7.44
N SER A 57 26.36 13.50 -6.63
CA SER A 57 27.75 13.32 -6.14
C SER A 57 27.84 12.65 -4.76
N CYS A 58 26.71 12.31 -4.15
CA CYS A 58 26.65 11.50 -2.92
C CYS A 58 26.18 10.05 -3.18
N THR A 59 26.06 9.64 -4.47
CA THR A 59 25.69 8.26 -4.87
C THR A 59 26.75 7.68 -5.82
N GLU A 60 28.02 7.85 -5.47
CA GLU A 60 29.06 6.96 -5.94
C GLU A 60 29.28 5.93 -4.83
N ASP A 61 29.11 4.65 -5.19
CA ASP A 61 29.37 3.44 -4.41
C ASP A 61 28.25 2.99 -3.45
N ASP A 62 27.02 2.84 -3.95
CA ASP A 62 26.09 1.78 -3.55
C ASP A 62 25.36 1.32 -4.82
N ASP A 63 26.00 0.50 -5.64
CA ASP A 63 25.32 -0.51 -6.47
C ASP A 63 24.68 -1.51 -5.49
N ASP A 64 23.68 -1.05 -4.75
CA ASP A 64 22.81 -1.89 -3.95
C ASP A 64 22.10 -2.80 -4.95
N GLU A 65 22.58 -4.04 -5.06
CA GLU A 65 22.15 -5.01 -6.08
C GLU A 65 20.63 -5.17 -5.95
N MET A 66 19.91 -4.59 -6.90
CA MET A 66 18.46 -4.44 -6.87
C MET A 66 17.79 -5.80 -6.71
N SER A 67 16.95 -6.00 -5.69
CA SER A 67 16.26 -7.26 -5.40
C SER A 67 15.59 -7.82 -6.64
N LYS A 68 16.00 -9.02 -7.09
CA LYS A 68 15.44 -9.71 -8.25
C LYS A 68 14.31 -10.62 -7.84
N ILE A 69 13.10 -10.22 -8.16
CA ILE A 69 11.85 -10.83 -7.69
C ILE A 69 11.24 -11.72 -8.77
N GLY A 70 10.86 -12.95 -8.39
CA GLY A 70 9.93 -13.79 -9.11
C GLY A 70 8.53 -13.72 -8.49
N ILE A 71 7.48 -13.77 -9.30
CA ILE A 71 6.08 -13.77 -8.83
C ILE A 71 5.41 -15.06 -9.30
N ASN A 72 4.96 -15.89 -8.36
CA ASN A 72 4.12 -17.05 -8.65
C ASN A 72 2.65 -16.71 -8.38
N GLY A 73 1.82 -16.71 -9.41
CA GLY A 73 0.44 -16.28 -9.40
C GLY A 73 0.27 -14.80 -9.80
N PHE A 74 -0.32 -14.55 -10.96
CA PHE A 74 -0.56 -13.21 -11.49
C PHE A 74 -2.01 -12.74 -11.26
N GLY A 75 -2.56 -13.11 -10.10
CA GLY A 75 -3.85 -12.66 -9.57
C GLY A 75 -3.82 -11.21 -9.09
N ARG A 76 -4.76 -10.83 -8.22
CA ARG A 76 -4.82 -9.46 -7.65
C ARG A 76 -3.49 -9.05 -7.00
N ILE A 77 -3.01 -9.86 -6.06
CA ILE A 77 -1.79 -9.53 -5.28
C ILE A 77 -0.54 -9.57 -6.18
N GLY A 78 -0.35 -10.59 -7.01
CA GLY A 78 0.83 -10.67 -7.88
C GLY A 78 0.95 -9.45 -8.81
N ARG A 79 -0.15 -8.98 -9.41
CA ARG A 79 -0.14 -7.76 -10.25
C ARG A 79 0.17 -6.49 -9.46
N LEU A 80 -0.34 -6.39 -8.24
CA LEU A 80 -0.09 -5.21 -7.39
C LEU A 80 1.31 -5.24 -6.77
N VAL A 81 1.87 -6.41 -6.49
CA VAL A 81 3.29 -6.55 -6.15
C VAL A 81 4.17 -6.05 -7.30
N LEU A 82 3.83 -6.39 -8.57
CA LEU A 82 4.55 -5.84 -9.72
C LEU A 82 4.45 -4.31 -9.78
N ARG A 83 3.24 -3.72 -9.59
CA ARG A 83 3.08 -2.26 -9.56
C ARG A 83 3.89 -1.62 -8.43
N ALA A 84 3.79 -2.15 -7.22
CA ALA A 84 4.55 -1.67 -6.06
C ALA A 84 6.07 -1.79 -6.26
N SER A 85 6.53 -2.88 -6.88
CA SER A 85 7.96 -3.08 -7.19
C SER A 85 8.51 -1.99 -8.11
N LEU A 86 7.75 -1.61 -9.15
CA LEU A 86 8.13 -0.54 -10.07
C LEU A 86 8.26 0.82 -9.36
N GLU A 87 7.37 1.11 -8.41
CA GLU A 87 7.39 2.38 -7.67
C GLU A 87 8.49 2.42 -6.60
N ARG A 88 8.88 1.25 -6.07
CA ARG A 88 9.86 1.13 -4.99
C ARG A 88 11.26 0.71 -5.45
N GLY A 89 11.49 0.67 -6.76
CA GLY A 89 12.80 0.34 -7.34
C GLY A 89 13.24 -1.11 -7.09
N ALA A 90 12.31 -2.06 -6.99
CA ALA A 90 12.61 -3.49 -6.98
C ALA A 90 12.36 -4.07 -8.38
N GLN A 91 13.20 -5.01 -8.80
CA GLN A 91 13.14 -5.56 -10.15
C GLN A 91 12.40 -6.90 -10.18
N VAL A 92 11.24 -6.94 -10.84
CA VAL A 92 10.58 -8.22 -11.17
C VAL A 92 11.20 -8.76 -12.46
N VAL A 93 11.79 -9.96 -12.39
CA VAL A 93 12.48 -10.60 -13.52
C VAL A 93 11.71 -11.78 -14.10
N ALA A 94 10.79 -12.37 -13.35
CA ALA A 94 9.98 -13.51 -13.78
C ALA A 94 8.59 -13.53 -13.17
N ILE A 95 7.62 -14.03 -13.93
CA ILE A 95 6.25 -14.30 -13.50
C ILE A 95 5.88 -15.70 -13.94
N ASN A 96 5.23 -16.46 -13.08
CA ASN A 96 4.61 -17.73 -13.40
C ASN A 96 3.12 -17.71 -13.13
N ASP A 97 2.32 -18.10 -14.13
CA ASP A 97 0.89 -18.40 -13.94
C ASP A 97 0.43 -19.39 -15.02
N PRO A 98 0.03 -20.61 -14.63
CA PRO A 98 -0.37 -21.64 -15.60
C PRO A 98 -1.76 -21.44 -16.20
N PHE A 99 -2.52 -20.44 -15.76
CA PHE A 99 -3.90 -20.22 -16.18
C PHE A 99 -4.10 -18.98 -17.05
N ILE A 100 -3.06 -18.14 -17.19
CA ILE A 100 -3.13 -16.85 -17.84
C ILE A 100 -2.08 -16.76 -18.94
N GLY A 101 -2.53 -16.62 -20.21
CA GLY A 101 -1.62 -16.39 -21.34
C GLY A 101 -1.03 -14.97 -21.34
N LEU A 102 0.11 -14.79 -22.02
CA LEU A 102 0.89 -13.55 -22.01
C LEU A 102 0.07 -12.32 -22.46
N ASP A 103 -0.71 -12.42 -23.54
CA ASP A 103 -1.52 -11.30 -24.03
C ASP A 103 -2.59 -10.89 -23.01
N TYR A 104 -3.14 -11.89 -22.29
CA TYR A 104 -4.10 -11.63 -21.23
C TYR A 104 -3.44 -11.04 -19.98
N MET A 105 -2.19 -11.42 -19.67
CA MET A 105 -1.39 -10.76 -18.61
C MET A 105 -1.18 -9.28 -18.93
N VAL A 106 -0.84 -8.93 -20.18
CA VAL A 106 -0.75 -7.53 -20.64
C VAL A 106 -2.05 -6.79 -20.41
N TYR A 107 -3.18 -7.37 -20.83
CA TYR A 107 -4.50 -6.77 -20.64
C TYR A 107 -4.83 -6.54 -19.16
N MET A 108 -4.67 -7.58 -18.31
CA MET A 108 -4.99 -7.53 -16.89
C MET A 108 -4.08 -6.59 -16.10
N PHE A 109 -2.84 -6.41 -16.52
CA PHE A 109 -1.93 -5.45 -15.88
C PHE A 109 -2.24 -4.02 -16.29
N LYS A 110 -2.62 -3.82 -17.55
CA LYS A 110 -2.95 -2.51 -18.11
C LYS A 110 -4.25 -1.94 -17.55
N TYR A 111 -5.26 -2.78 -17.35
CA TYR A 111 -6.60 -2.38 -16.93
C TYR A 111 -6.94 -3.00 -15.58
N ASP A 112 -7.29 -2.16 -14.62
CA ASP A 112 -7.70 -2.58 -13.29
C ASP A 112 -8.90 -1.74 -12.84
N SER A 113 -10.01 -2.41 -12.50
CA SER A 113 -11.26 -1.73 -12.14
C SER A 113 -11.18 -1.00 -10.80
N THR A 114 -10.24 -1.40 -9.93
CA THR A 114 -10.05 -0.83 -8.60
C THR A 114 -8.97 0.24 -8.59
N HIS A 115 -7.78 -0.10 -9.12
CA HIS A 115 -6.59 0.77 -9.08
C HIS A 115 -6.37 1.56 -10.38
N GLY A 116 -7.32 1.48 -11.30
CA GLY A 116 -7.28 2.21 -12.54
C GLY A 116 -6.23 1.70 -13.54
N ARG A 117 -6.19 2.35 -14.70
CA ARG A 117 -5.29 2.01 -15.79
C ARG A 117 -3.84 2.25 -15.38
N PHE A 118 -2.96 1.28 -15.67
CA PHE A 118 -1.52 1.44 -15.45
C PHE A 118 -0.97 2.63 -16.24
N LYS A 119 -0.21 3.49 -15.57
CA LYS A 119 0.41 4.68 -16.15
C LYS A 119 1.81 4.33 -16.67
N GLY A 120 1.88 3.72 -17.85
CA GLY A 120 3.14 3.29 -18.45
C GLY A 120 2.90 2.41 -19.67
N GLU A 121 3.99 1.97 -20.31
CA GLU A 121 3.96 1.04 -21.44
C GLU A 121 3.88 -0.40 -20.92
N VAL A 122 2.97 -1.19 -21.50
CA VAL A 122 2.87 -2.64 -21.24
C VAL A 122 2.61 -3.34 -22.57
N LYS A 123 3.45 -4.31 -22.92
CA LYS A 123 3.31 -5.10 -24.15
C LYS A 123 3.86 -6.52 -23.98
N ALA A 124 3.46 -7.40 -24.89
CA ALA A 124 4.07 -8.70 -25.09
C ALA A 124 5.18 -8.57 -26.15
N GLU A 125 6.37 -9.07 -25.87
CA GLU A 125 7.49 -9.04 -26.83
C GLU A 125 8.41 -10.24 -26.60
N ASN A 126 8.62 -11.05 -27.66
CA ASN A 126 9.52 -12.22 -27.64
C ASN A 126 9.23 -13.20 -26.48
N GLY A 127 7.95 -13.45 -26.18
CA GLY A 127 7.54 -14.35 -25.09
C GLY A 127 7.66 -13.78 -23.68
N CYS A 128 8.02 -12.51 -23.53
CA CYS A 128 8.15 -11.80 -22.27
C CYS A 128 7.04 -10.77 -22.09
N LEU A 129 6.67 -10.50 -20.84
CA LEU A 129 5.92 -9.32 -20.46
C LEU A 129 6.92 -8.14 -20.36
N VAL A 130 6.68 -7.09 -21.13
CA VAL A 130 7.54 -5.89 -21.10
C VAL A 130 6.77 -4.75 -20.45
N VAL A 131 7.31 -4.20 -19.37
CA VAL A 131 6.73 -3.08 -18.61
C VAL A 131 7.75 -1.96 -18.51
N ASN A 132 7.43 -0.80 -19.07
CA ASN A 132 8.33 0.35 -19.11
C ASN A 132 9.74 0.00 -19.63
N GLY A 133 9.83 -0.89 -20.66
CA GLY A 133 11.09 -1.37 -21.22
C GLY A 133 11.74 -2.55 -20.48
N ASN A 134 11.34 -2.83 -19.25
CA ASN A 134 11.86 -3.97 -18.47
C ASN A 134 11.23 -5.27 -18.95
N LYS A 135 12.07 -6.24 -19.35
CA LYS A 135 11.65 -7.56 -19.81
C LYS A 135 11.48 -8.50 -18.61
N ILE A 136 10.32 -9.11 -18.49
CA ILE A 136 9.95 -10.05 -17.44
C ILE A 136 9.67 -11.39 -18.11
N ALA A 137 10.43 -12.43 -17.76
CA ALA A 137 10.21 -13.78 -18.25
C ALA A 137 8.84 -14.32 -17.78
N VAL A 138 8.11 -15.00 -18.65
CA VAL A 138 6.80 -15.56 -18.33
C VAL A 138 6.86 -17.08 -18.42
N PHE A 139 6.45 -17.73 -17.34
CA PHE A 139 6.37 -19.19 -17.24
C PHE A 139 4.91 -19.63 -17.04
N SER A 140 4.62 -20.90 -17.34
CA SER A 140 3.28 -21.48 -17.26
C SER A 140 3.31 -22.88 -16.59
N GLU A 141 4.08 -22.98 -15.51
CA GLU A 141 4.28 -24.24 -14.80
C GLU A 141 3.29 -24.39 -13.64
N ARG A 142 2.70 -25.58 -13.51
CA ARG A 142 1.77 -25.91 -12.40
C ARG A 142 2.50 -26.27 -11.12
N GLU A 143 3.63 -26.97 -11.27
CA GLU A 143 4.45 -27.43 -10.14
C GLU A 143 5.54 -26.43 -9.83
N PRO A 144 5.61 -25.87 -8.61
CA PRO A 144 6.58 -24.84 -8.25
C PRO A 144 8.03 -25.23 -8.51
N LYS A 145 8.37 -26.51 -8.32
CA LYS A 145 9.74 -27.02 -8.57
C LYS A 145 10.15 -27.00 -10.04
N ALA A 146 9.19 -26.96 -10.96
CA ALA A 146 9.45 -26.93 -12.39
C ALA A 146 9.69 -25.50 -12.91
N ILE A 147 9.38 -24.47 -12.12
CA ILE A 147 9.55 -23.08 -12.51
C ILE A 147 11.04 -22.71 -12.45
N PRO A 148 11.66 -22.31 -13.57
CA PRO A 148 13.11 -22.11 -13.61
C PRO A 148 13.53 -20.72 -13.09
N TRP A 149 13.25 -20.42 -11.83
CA TRP A 149 13.56 -19.13 -11.19
C TRP A 149 15.01 -18.73 -11.32
N GLY A 150 15.94 -19.66 -11.06
CA GLY A 150 17.36 -19.42 -11.16
C GLY A 150 17.83 -19.05 -12.58
N LYS A 151 17.21 -19.63 -13.64
CA LYS A 151 17.53 -19.28 -15.04
C LYS A 151 17.08 -17.85 -15.39
N ALA A 152 16.00 -17.38 -14.75
CA ALA A 152 15.52 -16.00 -14.92
C ALA A 152 16.25 -15.01 -14.00
N GLY A 153 17.10 -15.49 -13.09
CA GLY A 153 17.80 -14.68 -12.11
C GLY A 153 16.91 -14.22 -10.93
N ALA A 154 15.74 -14.85 -10.73
CA ALA A 154 14.88 -14.52 -9.60
C ALA A 154 15.44 -15.13 -8.31
N GLU A 155 15.73 -14.27 -7.34
CA GLU A 155 16.31 -14.66 -6.05
C GLU A 155 15.23 -14.81 -4.97
N TYR A 156 14.30 -13.86 -4.92
CA TYR A 156 13.20 -13.81 -3.97
C TYR A 156 11.89 -14.11 -4.70
N VAL A 157 11.19 -15.17 -4.31
CA VAL A 157 9.93 -15.56 -4.96
C VAL A 157 8.75 -15.16 -4.08
N VAL A 158 7.85 -14.36 -4.60
CA VAL A 158 6.56 -14.05 -3.99
C VAL A 158 5.57 -15.14 -4.38
N GLU A 159 5.15 -15.93 -3.42
CA GLU A 159 4.11 -16.92 -3.58
C GLU A 159 2.74 -16.27 -3.36
N SER A 160 2.02 -15.95 -4.44
CA SER A 160 0.75 -15.21 -4.43
C SER A 160 -0.44 -15.97 -5.04
N THR A 161 -0.33 -17.31 -5.14
CA THR A 161 -1.44 -18.16 -5.60
C THR A 161 -2.47 -18.45 -4.51
N GLY A 162 -2.06 -18.40 -3.24
CA GLY A 162 -2.86 -18.83 -2.09
C GLY A 162 -2.94 -20.36 -1.92
N VAL A 163 -2.18 -21.13 -2.71
CA VAL A 163 -2.19 -22.61 -2.68
C VAL A 163 -1.03 -23.16 -1.87
N PHE A 164 0.17 -22.60 -2.03
CA PHE A 164 1.42 -23.10 -1.43
C PHE A 164 1.76 -22.27 -0.18
N THR A 165 0.96 -22.42 0.88
CA THR A 165 1.01 -21.56 2.08
C THR A 165 1.69 -22.20 3.28
N THR A 166 2.30 -23.39 3.14
CA THR A 166 3.11 -24.05 4.18
C THR A 166 4.58 -24.09 3.76
N ILE A 167 5.49 -24.26 4.72
CA ILE A 167 6.94 -24.41 4.44
C ILE A 167 7.17 -25.53 3.43
N GLU A 168 6.58 -26.71 3.66
CA GLU A 168 6.73 -27.87 2.78
C GLU A 168 6.37 -27.53 1.33
N LYS A 169 5.19 -26.96 1.10
CA LYS A 169 4.71 -26.65 -0.26
C LYS A 169 5.48 -25.51 -0.92
N ALA A 170 5.76 -24.45 -0.16
CA ALA A 170 6.46 -23.28 -0.69
C ALA A 170 7.94 -23.55 -0.95
N SER A 171 8.57 -24.49 -0.21
CA SER A 171 9.97 -24.87 -0.42
C SER A 171 10.24 -25.46 -1.80
N ALA A 172 9.20 -25.95 -2.52
CA ALA A 172 9.36 -26.43 -3.88
C ALA A 172 9.87 -25.36 -4.86
N HIS A 173 9.70 -24.07 -4.57
CA HIS A 173 10.28 -22.97 -5.35
C HIS A 173 11.82 -22.93 -5.24
N LEU A 174 12.39 -23.37 -4.13
CA LEU A 174 13.84 -23.42 -3.91
C LEU A 174 14.51 -24.41 -4.89
N GLU A 175 13.82 -25.51 -5.23
CA GLU A 175 14.29 -26.47 -6.24
C GLU A 175 14.36 -25.83 -7.64
N GLY A 176 13.52 -24.85 -7.94
CA GLY A 176 13.55 -24.03 -9.15
C GLY A 176 14.67 -22.98 -9.19
N GLY A 177 15.44 -22.87 -8.11
CA GLY A 177 16.58 -21.96 -7.99
C GLY A 177 16.31 -20.64 -7.28
N ALA A 178 15.17 -20.48 -6.61
CA ALA A 178 14.93 -19.36 -5.71
C ALA A 178 15.84 -19.45 -4.47
N LYS A 179 16.34 -18.33 -3.98
CA LYS A 179 17.09 -18.26 -2.72
C LYS A 179 16.13 -18.29 -1.52
N LYS A 180 15.02 -17.55 -1.62
CA LYS A 180 13.99 -17.44 -0.57
C LYS A 180 12.59 -17.32 -1.16
N VAL A 181 11.59 -17.69 -0.35
CA VAL A 181 10.17 -17.62 -0.71
C VAL A 181 9.41 -16.79 0.31
N ILE A 182 8.64 -15.82 -0.17
CA ILE A 182 7.78 -14.96 0.63
C ILE A 182 6.31 -15.33 0.31
N ILE A 183 5.65 -15.99 1.26
CA ILE A 183 4.24 -16.32 1.14
C ILE A 183 3.40 -15.06 1.37
N SER A 184 2.63 -14.63 0.38
CA SER A 184 1.73 -13.48 0.48
C SER A 184 0.37 -13.84 1.10
N ALA A 185 0.40 -14.66 2.14
CA ALA A 185 -0.77 -15.11 2.92
C ALA A 185 -0.32 -15.54 4.31
N PRO A 186 -1.23 -15.68 5.30
CA PRO A 186 -0.91 -16.31 6.56
C PRO A 186 -0.44 -17.74 6.35
N SER A 187 0.58 -18.17 7.10
CA SER A 187 1.08 -19.53 7.10
C SER A 187 0.80 -20.24 8.44
N ALA A 188 0.58 -21.54 8.37
CA ALA A 188 0.43 -22.34 9.58
C ALA A 188 1.75 -22.52 10.32
N ASP A 189 2.86 -22.66 9.59
CA ASP A 189 4.16 -23.11 10.06
C ASP A 189 5.33 -22.18 9.69
N ALA A 190 5.26 -21.39 8.62
CA ALA A 190 6.32 -20.44 8.27
C ALA A 190 6.37 -19.27 9.25
N PRO A 191 7.60 -18.79 9.60
CA PRO A 191 7.77 -17.55 10.36
C PRO A 191 7.04 -16.39 9.70
N MET A 192 6.27 -15.62 10.49
CA MET A 192 5.51 -14.47 10.02
C MET A 192 6.17 -13.16 10.41
N PHE A 193 6.24 -12.24 9.44
CA PHE A 193 6.78 -10.91 9.64
C PHE A 193 5.76 -9.85 9.23
N VAL A 194 5.66 -8.81 10.04
CA VAL A 194 4.89 -7.59 9.77
C VAL A 194 5.86 -6.42 9.84
N VAL A 195 5.99 -5.72 8.72
CA VAL A 195 6.88 -4.56 8.61
C VAL A 195 6.47 -3.48 9.62
N GLY A 196 7.46 -2.95 10.35
CA GLY A 196 7.26 -1.99 11.45
C GLY A 196 6.91 -2.64 12.81
N VAL A 197 6.81 -3.97 12.88
CA VAL A 197 6.42 -4.67 14.12
C VAL A 197 7.49 -5.61 14.66
N ASN A 198 8.00 -6.55 13.86
CA ASN A 198 8.87 -7.62 14.31
C ASN A 198 9.99 -8.01 13.34
N LEU A 199 10.44 -7.11 12.48
CA LEU A 199 11.50 -7.41 11.51
C LEU A 199 12.85 -7.75 12.17
N ASP A 200 13.10 -7.25 13.37
CA ASP A 200 14.28 -7.55 14.18
C ASP A 200 14.39 -9.03 14.60
N ALA A 201 13.28 -9.77 14.57
CA ALA A 201 13.26 -11.22 14.79
C ALA A 201 13.62 -12.05 13.52
N TYR A 202 13.94 -11.41 12.40
CA TYR A 202 14.30 -12.10 11.18
C TYR A 202 15.67 -12.78 11.30
N ASP A 203 15.73 -14.05 10.88
CA ASP A 203 16.95 -14.84 10.78
C ASP A 203 17.25 -15.16 9.29
N PRO A 204 18.44 -14.80 8.77
CA PRO A 204 18.83 -15.11 7.39
C PRO A 204 18.80 -16.60 7.02
N SER A 205 18.81 -17.50 7.99
CA SER A 205 18.66 -18.95 7.75
C SER A 205 17.27 -19.35 7.26
N TYR A 206 16.23 -18.54 7.49
CA TYR A 206 14.87 -18.81 7.00
C TYR A 206 14.81 -18.77 5.47
N LYS A 207 14.37 -19.88 4.87
CA LYS A 207 14.22 -20.00 3.41
C LYS A 207 12.79 -19.69 2.94
N VAL A 208 11.81 -19.90 3.80
CA VAL A 208 10.39 -19.62 3.55
C VAL A 208 9.85 -18.79 4.70
N ILE A 209 9.28 -17.65 4.40
CA ILE A 209 8.66 -16.73 5.37
C ILE A 209 7.28 -16.29 4.89
N SER A 210 6.47 -15.76 5.78
CA SER A 210 5.13 -15.25 5.48
C SER A 210 5.03 -13.76 5.82
N ASN A 211 4.42 -12.99 4.92
CA ASN A 211 4.07 -11.59 5.16
C ASN A 211 2.73 -11.42 5.92
N ALA A 212 2.24 -12.49 6.56
CA ALA A 212 0.96 -12.55 7.26
C ALA A 212 -0.23 -12.18 6.34
N SER A 213 -1.37 -11.73 6.91
CA SER A 213 -2.52 -11.24 6.14
C SER A 213 -2.55 -9.71 6.06
N CYS A 214 -3.33 -9.17 5.13
CA CYS A 214 -3.58 -7.72 5.06
C CYS A 214 -4.20 -7.19 6.36
N THR A 215 -5.16 -7.93 6.95
CA THR A 215 -5.79 -7.56 8.22
C THR A 215 -4.78 -7.60 9.37
N THR A 216 -3.86 -8.59 9.41
CA THR A 216 -2.80 -8.65 10.42
C THR A 216 -1.83 -7.47 10.26
N ASN A 217 -1.50 -7.09 9.02
CA ASN A 217 -0.66 -5.92 8.73
C ASN A 217 -1.32 -4.60 9.16
N CYS A 218 -2.64 -4.49 9.10
CA CYS A 218 -3.36 -3.33 9.66
C CYS A 218 -3.40 -3.36 11.19
N LEU A 219 -3.75 -4.50 11.77
CA LEU A 219 -3.99 -4.63 13.21
C LEU A 219 -2.70 -4.55 14.03
N ALA A 220 -1.62 -5.19 13.59
CA ALA A 220 -0.41 -5.34 14.42
C ALA A 220 0.31 -4.02 14.70
N PRO A 221 0.50 -3.08 13.75
CA PRO A 221 1.08 -1.77 14.07
C PRO A 221 0.26 -0.98 15.07
N LEU A 222 -1.07 -0.94 14.90
CA LEU A 222 -1.98 -0.28 15.84
C LEU A 222 -1.91 -0.92 17.23
N ALA A 223 -2.04 -2.25 17.29
CA ALA A 223 -1.99 -3.00 18.56
C ALA A 223 -0.64 -2.84 19.26
N LYS A 224 0.47 -2.77 18.50
CA LYS A 224 1.81 -2.55 19.05
C LYS A 224 1.90 -1.20 19.76
N VAL A 225 1.50 -0.11 19.10
CA VAL A 225 1.55 1.23 19.72
C VAL A 225 0.69 1.29 20.98
N VAL A 226 -0.52 0.73 20.93
CA VAL A 226 -1.43 0.72 22.09
C VAL A 226 -0.88 -0.15 23.21
N HIS A 227 -0.34 -1.34 22.91
CA HIS A 227 0.21 -2.24 23.91
C HIS A 227 1.46 -1.68 24.57
N ASP A 228 2.40 -1.16 23.78
CA ASP A 228 3.68 -0.64 24.29
C ASP A 228 3.47 0.56 25.24
N ASN A 229 2.44 1.38 25.03
CA ASN A 229 2.17 2.55 25.85
C ASN A 229 1.16 2.30 27.00
N PHE A 230 0.10 1.53 26.74
CA PHE A 230 -1.05 1.41 27.65
C PHE A 230 -1.35 -0.03 28.08
N GLU A 231 -0.62 -1.03 27.53
CA GLU A 231 -0.73 -2.44 27.88
C GLU A 231 -2.13 -3.04 27.67
N ILE A 232 -2.32 -3.69 26.53
CA ILE A 232 -3.57 -4.40 26.23
C ILE A 232 -3.69 -5.62 27.15
N VAL A 233 -4.78 -5.71 27.89
CA VAL A 233 -5.16 -6.86 28.73
C VAL A 233 -5.83 -7.91 27.85
N GLU A 234 -6.87 -7.49 27.11
CA GLU A 234 -7.66 -8.33 26.22
C GLU A 234 -8.35 -7.46 25.16
N GLY A 235 -8.78 -8.07 24.07
CA GLY A 235 -9.49 -7.35 23.03
C GLY A 235 -10.17 -8.23 22.00
N LEU A 236 -11.19 -7.65 21.39
CA LEU A 236 -11.92 -8.21 20.26
C LEU A 236 -11.71 -7.35 19.02
N MET A 237 -11.40 -7.99 17.91
CA MET A 237 -11.26 -7.34 16.61
C MET A 237 -12.39 -7.78 15.68
N THR A 238 -13.04 -6.81 15.06
CA THR A 238 -13.91 -7.05 13.93
C THR A 238 -13.31 -6.36 12.70
N THR A 239 -13.10 -7.07 11.60
CA THR A 239 -12.82 -6.39 10.35
C THR A 239 -14.07 -6.37 9.48
N VAL A 240 -14.48 -5.17 9.07
CA VAL A 240 -15.44 -4.98 7.99
C VAL A 240 -14.64 -4.95 6.70
N HIS A 241 -14.70 -6.06 5.95
CA HIS A 241 -13.73 -6.35 4.89
C HIS A 241 -14.38 -6.31 3.51
N ALA A 242 -13.67 -5.72 2.56
CA ALA A 242 -14.03 -5.75 1.15
C ALA A 242 -14.17 -7.20 0.63
N ILE A 243 -14.89 -7.35 -0.49
CA ILE A 243 -14.99 -8.63 -1.18
C ILE A 243 -13.62 -9.11 -1.68
N THR A 244 -13.47 -10.43 -1.78
CA THR A 244 -12.25 -11.06 -2.32
C THR A 244 -12.58 -12.03 -3.43
N ALA A 245 -11.60 -12.40 -4.24
CA ALA A 245 -11.78 -13.27 -5.42
C ALA A 245 -12.35 -14.66 -5.11
N THR A 246 -12.32 -15.11 -3.86
CA THR A 246 -12.89 -16.41 -3.44
C THR A 246 -14.40 -16.38 -3.26
N GLN A 247 -15.01 -15.18 -3.13
CA GLN A 247 -16.46 -15.02 -2.99
C GLN A 247 -17.18 -15.17 -4.33
N LYS A 248 -18.46 -15.50 -4.28
CA LYS A 248 -19.29 -15.70 -5.46
C LYS A 248 -19.99 -14.41 -5.88
N THR A 249 -20.15 -14.21 -7.18
CA THR A 249 -20.97 -13.10 -7.72
C THR A 249 -22.45 -13.33 -7.49
N VAL A 250 -22.89 -14.59 -7.60
CA VAL A 250 -24.27 -15.04 -7.31
C VAL A 250 -24.19 -16.29 -6.44
N ASP A 251 -25.30 -16.65 -5.78
CA ASP A 251 -25.36 -17.85 -4.93
C ASP A 251 -24.89 -19.10 -5.71
N GLY A 252 -23.96 -19.83 -5.13
CA GLY A 252 -23.38 -21.03 -5.73
C GLY A 252 -22.72 -21.93 -4.70
N PRO A 253 -22.35 -23.14 -5.07
CA PRO A 253 -21.75 -24.09 -4.14
C PRO A 253 -20.41 -23.59 -3.62
N SER A 254 -20.20 -23.77 -2.32
CA SER A 254 -18.94 -23.52 -1.63
C SER A 254 -18.69 -24.66 -0.65
N GLY A 255 -17.54 -25.34 -0.74
CA GLY A 255 -17.24 -26.57 -0.01
C GLY A 255 -17.50 -26.51 1.50
N LYS A 256 -16.48 -26.26 2.32
CA LYS A 256 -16.61 -26.24 3.79
C LYS A 256 -17.22 -24.94 4.34
N LEU A 257 -17.07 -23.82 3.61
CA LEU A 257 -17.51 -22.49 4.05
C LEU A 257 -18.77 -22.08 3.27
N TRP A 258 -19.93 -22.56 3.69
CA TRP A 258 -21.19 -22.34 2.98
C TRP A 258 -21.55 -20.86 2.78
N ARG A 259 -21.19 -19.99 3.74
CA ARG A 259 -21.43 -18.56 3.63
C ARG A 259 -20.64 -17.90 2.47
N ASP A 260 -19.47 -18.45 2.11
CA ASP A 260 -18.68 -17.96 0.98
C ASP A 260 -19.34 -18.29 -0.37
N GLY A 261 -20.33 -19.17 -0.40
CA GLY A 261 -21.16 -19.49 -1.56
C GLY A 261 -22.27 -18.47 -1.84
N ARG A 262 -22.50 -17.52 -0.95
CA ARG A 262 -23.54 -16.50 -1.11
C ARG A 262 -23.00 -15.32 -1.93
N GLY A 263 -23.92 -14.68 -2.68
CA GLY A 263 -23.60 -13.55 -3.54
C GLY A 263 -22.99 -12.39 -2.77
N ALA A 264 -21.77 -12.00 -3.15
CA ALA A 264 -20.98 -11.01 -2.43
C ALA A 264 -21.51 -9.59 -2.58
N ALA A 265 -22.17 -9.28 -3.71
CA ALA A 265 -22.61 -7.94 -4.04
C ALA A 265 -23.88 -7.47 -3.29
N GLN A 266 -24.60 -8.37 -2.59
CA GLN A 266 -25.88 -8.07 -1.95
C GLN A 266 -25.99 -8.55 -0.50
N ASN A 267 -24.90 -9.01 0.10
CA ASN A 267 -24.93 -9.60 1.45
C ASN A 267 -23.86 -9.02 2.37
N ILE A 268 -24.16 -8.97 3.67
CA ILE A 268 -23.17 -8.91 4.74
C ILE A 268 -22.88 -10.36 5.16
N ILE A 269 -21.64 -10.82 4.96
CA ILE A 269 -21.26 -12.23 5.13
C ILE A 269 -20.30 -12.36 6.33
N PRO A 270 -20.75 -12.92 7.48
CA PRO A 270 -19.86 -13.22 8.58
C PRO A 270 -18.85 -14.31 8.18
N ALA A 271 -17.59 -14.10 8.48
CA ALA A 271 -16.50 -15.00 8.17
C ALA A 271 -15.53 -15.13 9.36
N ALA A 272 -14.97 -16.31 9.54
CA ALA A 272 -13.87 -16.51 10.48
C ALA A 272 -12.59 -15.88 9.93
N THR A 273 -11.76 -15.33 10.82
CA THR A 273 -10.42 -14.84 10.50
C THR A 273 -9.42 -15.22 11.58
N GLY A 274 -8.21 -15.62 11.16
CA GLY A 274 -7.09 -15.86 12.06
C GLY A 274 -6.24 -14.61 12.32
N ALA A 275 -6.59 -13.46 11.73
CA ALA A 275 -5.75 -12.27 11.74
C ALA A 275 -5.42 -11.76 13.15
N ALA A 276 -6.40 -11.73 14.05
CA ALA A 276 -6.17 -11.30 15.43
C ALA A 276 -5.29 -12.29 16.22
N LYS A 277 -5.48 -13.60 16.00
CA LYS A 277 -4.59 -14.61 16.62
C LYS A 277 -3.17 -14.55 16.06
N ALA A 278 -3.01 -14.20 14.78
CA ALA A 278 -1.72 -14.03 14.15
C ALA A 278 -0.91 -12.86 14.76
N VAL A 279 -1.57 -11.84 15.32
CA VAL A 279 -0.89 -10.76 16.06
C VAL A 279 -0.10 -11.33 17.24
N GLY A 280 -0.60 -12.33 17.94
CA GLY A 280 0.14 -13.01 19.03
C GLY A 280 1.38 -13.76 18.56
N LYS A 281 1.51 -14.09 17.25
CA LYS A 281 2.73 -14.68 16.69
C LYS A 281 3.79 -13.60 16.40
N VAL A 282 3.40 -12.39 16.04
CA VAL A 282 4.32 -11.28 15.71
C VAL A 282 4.58 -10.35 16.91
N ILE A 283 3.66 -10.33 17.88
CA ILE A 283 3.80 -9.63 19.17
C ILE A 283 3.52 -10.65 20.28
N PRO A 284 4.52 -11.39 20.76
CA PRO A 284 4.33 -12.50 21.73
C PRO A 284 3.60 -12.09 23.01
N ALA A 285 3.76 -10.84 23.46
CA ALA A 285 3.07 -10.29 24.63
C ALA A 285 1.54 -10.22 24.47
N LEU A 286 1.04 -10.29 23.23
CA LEU A 286 -0.40 -10.31 22.90
C LEU A 286 -0.94 -11.72 22.61
N ASN A 287 -0.12 -12.76 22.79
CA ASN A 287 -0.58 -14.12 22.54
C ASN A 287 -1.73 -14.48 23.51
N GLY A 288 -2.85 -14.97 22.96
CA GLY A 288 -4.05 -15.32 23.72
C GLY A 288 -4.90 -14.13 24.18
N LYS A 289 -4.45 -12.88 23.99
CA LYS A 289 -5.19 -11.69 24.41
C LYS A 289 -6.13 -11.12 23.33
N LEU A 290 -5.93 -11.46 22.06
CA LEU A 290 -6.73 -10.97 20.94
C LEU A 290 -7.39 -12.10 20.18
N THR A 291 -8.66 -11.93 19.85
CA THR A 291 -9.39 -12.77 18.90
C THR A 291 -10.32 -11.89 18.06
N GLY A 292 -10.95 -12.45 17.02
CA GLY A 292 -11.81 -11.64 16.17
C GLY A 292 -12.48 -12.40 15.06
N MET A 293 -13.27 -11.65 14.29
CA MET A 293 -14.03 -12.11 13.14
C MET A 293 -14.04 -11.09 12.01
N ALA A 294 -14.58 -11.47 10.86
CA ALA A 294 -14.77 -10.58 9.73
C ALA A 294 -16.24 -10.51 9.32
N PHE A 295 -16.65 -9.34 8.83
CA PHE A 295 -17.83 -9.19 7.98
C PHE A 295 -17.38 -8.81 6.59
N ARG A 296 -17.72 -9.62 5.57
CA ARG A 296 -17.56 -9.26 4.16
C ARG A 296 -18.75 -8.40 3.74
N VAL A 297 -18.46 -7.26 3.12
CA VAL A 297 -19.47 -6.29 2.67
C VAL A 297 -19.29 -5.98 1.18
N PRO A 298 -20.33 -5.49 0.48
CA PRO A 298 -20.30 -5.21 -0.96
C PRO A 298 -19.45 -3.98 -1.33
N VAL A 299 -18.18 -3.98 -0.92
CA VAL A 299 -17.18 -2.96 -1.26
C VAL A 299 -16.04 -3.67 -1.97
N HIS A 300 -15.57 -3.10 -3.06
CA HIS A 300 -14.59 -3.78 -3.92
C HIS A 300 -13.14 -3.74 -3.39
N ASN A 301 -12.80 -2.73 -2.58
CA ASN A 301 -11.49 -2.59 -1.94
C ASN A 301 -11.58 -1.64 -0.75
N VAL A 302 -10.58 -1.62 0.07
CA VAL A 302 -10.45 -0.95 1.35
C VAL A 302 -11.36 -1.54 2.43
N SER A 303 -10.73 -1.97 3.48
CA SER A 303 -11.33 -2.60 4.64
C SER A 303 -11.04 -1.78 5.89
N VAL A 304 -11.74 -2.06 6.97
CA VAL A 304 -11.52 -1.39 8.26
C VAL A 304 -11.39 -2.40 9.38
N VAL A 305 -10.46 -2.16 10.28
CA VAL A 305 -10.30 -2.84 11.56
C VAL A 305 -11.02 -2.04 12.64
N ASP A 306 -11.93 -2.68 13.34
CA ASP A 306 -12.52 -2.26 14.60
C ASP A 306 -11.84 -3.06 15.71
N LEU A 307 -10.99 -2.40 16.50
CA LEU A 307 -10.28 -2.99 17.62
C LEU A 307 -10.84 -2.46 18.94
N THR A 308 -11.57 -3.29 19.68
CA THR A 308 -12.06 -2.96 21.01
C THR A 308 -11.18 -3.63 22.05
N VAL A 309 -10.52 -2.84 22.91
CA VAL A 309 -9.54 -3.32 23.89
C VAL A 309 -9.78 -2.80 25.30
N ARG A 310 -9.38 -3.63 26.27
CA ARG A 310 -9.20 -3.25 27.67
C ARG A 310 -7.72 -2.95 27.90
N LEU A 311 -7.44 -1.81 28.52
CA LEU A 311 -6.11 -1.33 28.86
C LEU A 311 -5.80 -1.59 30.33
N ALA A 312 -4.57 -1.97 30.65
CA ALA A 312 -4.08 -2.08 32.02
C ALA A 312 -3.75 -0.70 32.61
N LYS A 313 -3.18 0.19 31.78
CA LYS A 313 -2.84 1.56 32.17
C LYS A 313 -3.95 2.49 31.68
N PRO A 314 -4.68 3.16 32.58
CA PRO A 314 -5.73 4.10 32.18
C PRO A 314 -5.17 5.23 31.31
N ALA A 315 -5.89 5.58 30.24
CA ALA A 315 -5.53 6.68 29.36
C ALA A 315 -6.79 7.31 28.76
N ASN A 316 -6.87 8.62 28.74
CA ASN A 316 -7.90 9.30 28.00
C ASN A 316 -7.65 9.14 26.48
N TYR A 317 -8.69 9.35 25.70
CA TYR A 317 -8.62 9.14 24.25
C TYR A 317 -7.61 10.06 23.54
N ASP A 318 -7.42 11.29 24.04
CA ASP A 318 -6.45 12.23 23.47
C ASP A 318 -5.01 11.74 23.67
N ALA A 319 -4.69 11.14 24.80
CA ALA A 319 -3.38 10.52 25.03
C ALA A 319 -3.14 9.33 24.08
N ILE A 320 -4.18 8.53 23.81
CA ILE A 320 -4.09 7.41 22.87
C ILE A 320 -3.85 7.96 21.45
N LYS A 321 -4.63 8.95 20.99
CA LYS A 321 -4.43 9.61 19.69
C LYS A 321 -3.02 10.18 19.54
N ALA A 322 -2.53 10.88 20.59
CA ALA A 322 -1.20 11.48 20.57
C ALA A 322 -0.10 10.42 20.38
N LYS A 323 -0.17 9.28 21.07
CA LYS A 323 0.81 8.21 20.93
C LYS A 323 0.76 7.52 19.55
N ILE A 324 -0.43 7.35 18.99
CA ILE A 324 -0.58 6.80 17.63
C ILE A 324 -0.03 7.79 16.59
N LYS A 325 -0.30 9.08 16.74
CA LYS A 325 0.23 10.13 15.87
C LYS A 325 1.75 10.21 15.95
N GLU A 326 2.32 10.19 17.15
CA GLU A 326 3.77 10.15 17.39
C GLU A 326 4.42 8.95 16.66
N ALA A 327 3.81 7.77 16.73
CA ALA A 327 4.30 6.59 16.04
C ALA A 327 4.19 6.72 14.51
N ALA A 328 3.09 7.25 14.00
CA ALA A 328 2.82 7.44 12.57
C ALA A 328 3.77 8.47 11.94
N GLU A 329 4.10 9.54 12.64
CA GLU A 329 5.02 10.58 12.18
C GLU A 329 6.50 10.21 12.42
N GLY A 330 6.76 9.24 13.29
CA GLY A 330 8.08 8.79 13.75
C GLY A 330 8.45 7.37 13.29
N PRO A 331 8.59 6.41 14.22
CA PRO A 331 9.17 5.09 13.92
C PRO A 331 8.35 4.22 12.97
N MET A 332 7.05 4.51 12.80
CA MET A 332 6.17 3.77 11.88
C MET A 332 5.76 4.60 10.66
N LYS A 333 6.52 5.66 10.34
CA LYS A 333 6.25 6.48 9.16
C LYS A 333 6.21 5.64 7.88
N GLY A 334 5.15 5.82 7.07
CA GLY A 334 4.92 5.04 5.85
C GLY A 334 4.33 3.64 6.08
N ILE A 335 4.16 3.21 7.35
CA ILE A 335 3.51 1.96 7.75
C ILE A 335 2.18 2.25 8.43
N LEU A 336 2.20 3.12 9.45
CA LEU A 336 1.03 3.60 10.16
C LEU A 336 0.72 5.03 9.69
N GLY A 337 -0.50 5.25 9.19
CA GLY A 337 -1.05 6.56 8.88
C GLY A 337 -1.96 7.05 10.02
N TYR A 338 -2.29 8.33 9.97
CA TYR A 338 -3.16 9.00 10.95
C TYR A 338 -4.03 10.04 10.25
N THR A 339 -5.33 10.06 10.51
CA THR A 339 -6.25 11.06 9.98
C THR A 339 -7.19 11.60 11.05
N GLU A 340 -7.55 12.88 10.91
CA GLU A 340 -8.63 13.56 11.65
C GLU A 340 -9.74 14.06 10.72
N ASP A 341 -9.71 13.65 9.45
CA ASP A 341 -10.73 14.00 8.47
C ASP A 341 -11.94 13.06 8.58
N ASP A 342 -13.09 13.50 8.06
CA ASP A 342 -14.31 12.70 8.01
C ASP A 342 -14.28 11.83 6.73
N VAL A 343 -13.52 10.73 6.77
CA VAL A 343 -13.18 9.86 5.65
C VAL A 343 -14.07 8.63 5.55
N VAL A 344 -14.09 8.04 4.36
CA VAL A 344 -14.74 6.75 4.08
C VAL A 344 -13.79 5.83 3.32
N SER A 345 -14.16 4.57 3.15
CA SER A 345 -13.28 3.55 2.57
C SER A 345 -12.68 3.91 1.21
N SER A 346 -13.44 4.57 0.32
CA SER A 346 -12.97 4.91 -1.04
C SER A 346 -11.83 5.94 -1.06
N ASP A 347 -11.65 6.72 0.01
CA ASP A 347 -10.58 7.72 0.14
C ASP A 347 -9.20 7.08 0.25
N PHE A 348 -9.14 5.81 0.62
CA PHE A 348 -7.90 5.07 0.83
C PHE A 348 -7.56 4.08 -0.28
N ILE A 349 -8.28 4.11 -1.42
CA ILE A 349 -7.94 3.27 -2.57
C ILE A 349 -6.59 3.70 -3.14
N GLY A 350 -5.63 2.79 -3.15
CA GLY A 350 -4.26 3.06 -3.58
C GLY A 350 -3.35 3.64 -2.50
N ASP A 351 -3.83 3.76 -1.25
CA ASP A 351 -2.98 4.14 -0.12
C ASP A 351 -2.01 2.99 0.21
N ASN A 352 -0.73 3.33 0.41
CA ASN A 352 0.33 2.36 0.62
C ASN A 352 0.63 2.05 2.10
N HIS A 353 -0.05 2.70 3.05
CA HIS A 353 0.08 2.36 4.47
C HIS A 353 -0.53 0.99 4.78
N SER A 354 -0.01 0.32 5.79
CA SER A 354 -0.58 -0.92 6.31
C SER A 354 -1.85 -0.67 7.13
N SER A 355 -1.90 0.47 7.81
CA SER A 355 -2.90 0.82 8.81
C SER A 355 -3.03 2.34 8.87
N ILE A 356 -4.21 2.88 8.66
CA ILE A 356 -4.47 4.32 8.76
C ILE A 356 -5.45 4.54 9.90
N PHE A 357 -4.95 5.02 11.05
CA PHE A 357 -5.78 5.26 12.23
C PHE A 357 -6.72 6.43 12.01
N ASP A 358 -8.02 6.19 12.23
CA ASP A 358 -9.07 7.20 12.18
C ASP A 358 -9.33 7.74 13.59
N ALA A 359 -8.81 8.93 13.87
CA ALA A 359 -8.86 9.54 15.19
C ALA A 359 -10.26 10.01 15.59
N LYS A 360 -11.17 10.22 14.62
CA LYS A 360 -12.53 10.64 14.89
C LYS A 360 -13.53 9.49 15.03
N ALA A 361 -13.27 8.36 14.38
CA ALA A 361 -14.18 7.22 14.38
C ALA A 361 -14.10 6.35 15.64
N GLY A 362 -13.03 6.48 16.44
CA GLY A 362 -12.87 5.73 17.68
C GLY A 362 -13.76 6.23 18.81
N ILE A 363 -14.06 5.35 19.78
CA ILE A 363 -14.99 5.62 20.89
C ILE A 363 -14.36 5.14 22.21
N PRO A 364 -14.06 6.03 23.16
CA PRO A 364 -13.72 5.64 24.53
C PRO A 364 -15.01 5.40 25.33
N LEU A 365 -15.13 4.24 25.96
CA LEU A 365 -16.19 4.02 26.96
C LEU A 365 -15.78 4.59 28.32
N ASN A 366 -14.52 4.41 28.66
CA ASN A 366 -13.85 4.98 29.85
C ASN A 366 -12.32 4.90 29.61
N ASP A 367 -11.50 5.34 30.56
CA ASP A 367 -10.05 5.40 30.43
C ASP A 367 -9.36 4.04 30.28
N THR A 368 -10.07 2.92 30.46
CA THR A 368 -9.52 1.57 30.35
C THR A 368 -10.21 0.72 29.28
N PHE A 369 -11.23 1.24 28.59
CA PHE A 369 -11.94 0.47 27.56
C PHE A 369 -12.29 1.34 26.37
N VAL A 370 -11.67 1.01 25.22
CA VAL A 370 -11.70 1.87 24.03
C VAL A 370 -11.90 1.03 22.76
N LYS A 371 -12.62 1.61 21.80
CA LYS A 371 -12.74 1.15 20.43
C LYS A 371 -11.87 2.02 19.52
N LEU A 372 -11.00 1.41 18.75
CA LEU A 372 -10.08 2.04 17.81
C LEU A 372 -10.39 1.59 16.39
N ILE A 373 -10.39 2.53 15.46
CA ILE A 373 -10.72 2.29 14.05
C ILE A 373 -9.50 2.55 13.19
N SER A 374 -9.20 1.62 12.28
CA SER A 374 -8.10 1.79 11.34
C SER A 374 -8.44 1.23 9.96
N TRP A 375 -8.20 2.03 8.93
CA TRP A 375 -8.43 1.72 7.53
C TRP A 375 -7.21 1.04 6.91
N TYR A 376 -7.43 0.26 5.86
CA TYR A 376 -6.33 -0.31 5.06
C TYR A 376 -6.79 -0.69 3.66
N ASP A 377 -5.98 -0.32 2.66
CA ASP A 377 -6.13 -0.90 1.32
C ASP A 377 -5.64 -2.35 1.40
N ASN A 378 -6.59 -3.30 1.42
CA ASN A 378 -6.29 -4.72 1.60
C ASN A 378 -5.54 -5.35 0.43
N GLU A 379 -5.42 -4.64 -0.71
CA GLU A 379 -4.70 -5.06 -1.89
C GLU A 379 -3.37 -4.31 -2.05
N TYR A 380 -3.39 -2.96 -2.17
CA TYR A 380 -2.21 -2.18 -2.51
C TYR A 380 -1.30 -1.94 -1.30
N GLY A 381 -1.85 -1.54 -0.15
CA GLY A 381 -1.08 -1.40 1.08
C GLY A 381 -0.36 -2.69 1.44
N TYR A 382 -1.06 -3.83 1.34
CA TYR A 382 -0.47 -5.15 1.56
C TYR A 382 0.65 -5.50 0.57
N SER A 383 0.44 -5.22 -0.73
CA SER A 383 1.44 -5.51 -1.77
C SER A 383 2.72 -4.69 -1.59
N ASN A 384 2.60 -3.46 -1.10
CA ASN A 384 3.75 -2.64 -0.72
C ASN A 384 4.55 -3.27 0.42
N ARG A 385 3.90 -3.86 1.43
CA ARG A 385 4.60 -4.56 2.53
C ARG A 385 5.34 -5.79 2.07
N VAL A 386 4.84 -6.51 1.07
CA VAL A 386 5.58 -7.63 0.47
C VAL A 386 6.91 -7.14 -0.11
N VAL A 387 6.91 -6.03 -0.85
CA VAL A 387 8.13 -5.45 -1.42
C VAL A 387 9.06 -4.92 -0.34
N ASP A 388 8.53 -4.24 0.68
CA ASP A 388 9.34 -3.73 1.79
C ASP A 388 9.99 -4.87 2.60
N LEU A 389 9.27 -5.98 2.82
CA LEU A 389 9.83 -7.16 3.49
C LEU A 389 10.98 -7.74 2.67
N ILE A 390 10.83 -7.86 1.34
CA ILE A 390 11.90 -8.34 0.45
C ILE A 390 13.13 -7.44 0.53
N LYS A 391 12.95 -6.14 0.43
CA LYS A 391 14.06 -5.18 0.55
C LYS A 391 14.76 -5.27 1.90
N TYR A 392 14.01 -5.41 2.99
CA TYR A 392 14.59 -5.57 4.33
C TYR A 392 15.40 -6.86 4.44
N ILE A 393 14.85 -8.02 4.06
CA ILE A 393 15.56 -9.28 4.19
C ILE A 393 16.82 -9.33 3.31
N GLN A 394 16.80 -8.69 2.14
CA GLN A 394 17.96 -8.55 1.29
C GLN A 394 19.12 -7.87 2.04
N THR A 395 18.86 -6.80 2.80
CA THR A 395 19.90 -6.12 3.59
C THR A 395 20.48 -6.98 4.71
N LYS A 396 19.83 -8.09 5.05
CA LYS A 396 20.26 -9.02 6.11
C LYS A 396 20.88 -10.30 5.55
N ASP A 397 20.60 -10.62 4.30
CA ASP A 397 21.08 -11.81 3.61
C ASP A 397 22.47 -11.59 2.94
N ASN A 398 22.88 -10.34 2.76
CA ASN A 398 24.16 -9.91 2.17
C ASN A 398 25.29 -9.85 3.21
#